data_d7b5072b37093be9057de03654127544
#
_entry.id   d7b5072b37093be9057de03654127544
#
_cell.length_a   1.000
_cell.length_b   1.000
_cell.length_c   1.000
_cell.angle_alpha   90.00
_cell.angle_beta   90.00
_cell.angle_gamma   90.00
#
_symmetry.space_group_name_H-M   'P 1'
#
loop_
_entity.id
_entity.type
_entity.pdbx_description
1 polymer ?
#
loop_
_entity_poly.entity_id
_entity_poly.type
_entity_poly.pdbx_seq_one_letter_code
_entity_poly.pdbx_strand_id
1 'polypeptide(L)'
;HAFHDGIGVEADAAEAVYWVRAAAYQRYGEGMHRLGVCYEYGDGVEQNWERAVHWFREAAESGVSVAMADLGYCYEKGCGVEQSWEQAFSWYRRGAECGYPVSMSNLGLCYKRGYGVEQNWQEAVKWYEQGAQCGHLQSMNNLACCYEDGEGVEQNEERALYWYRRSAEGGNGSAMCNLGRCYKRGYGVEQNWQEA
;
A
#
# COMPACT_ATOMS: atom_id res chain seq x y z
N HIS A 1 -20.96 -6.71 7.55
CA HIS A 1 -21.05 -6.78 6.09
C HIS A 1 -22.51 -6.82 5.60
N ALA A 2 -23.40 -7.65 6.19
CA ALA A 2 -24.77 -7.82 5.68
C ALA A 2 -25.55 -6.50 5.51
N PHE A 3 -25.39 -5.55 6.44
CA PHE A 3 -26.07 -4.26 6.36
C PHE A 3 -25.41 -3.28 5.38
N HIS A 4 -24.08 -3.32 5.27
CA HIS A 4 -23.36 -2.43 4.35
C HIS A 4 -23.57 -2.80 2.88
N ASP A 5 -23.53 -4.11 2.56
CA ASP A 5 -23.66 -4.60 1.20
C ASP A 5 -25.11 -4.99 0.83
N GLY A 6 -26.07 -4.81 1.75
CA GLY A 6 -27.48 -5.17 1.54
C GLY A 6 -27.73 -6.69 1.39
N ILE A 7 -26.82 -7.53 1.88
CA ILE A 7 -26.95 -9.00 1.77
C ILE A 7 -28.06 -9.50 2.71
N GLY A 8 -29.21 -9.82 2.15
CA GLY A 8 -30.38 -10.31 2.88
C GLY A 8 -31.21 -9.23 3.60
N VAL A 9 -30.76 -7.96 3.55
CA VAL A 9 -31.46 -6.78 4.08
C VAL A 9 -31.16 -5.59 3.19
N GLU A 10 -31.95 -4.51 3.27
CA GLU A 10 -31.61 -3.24 2.62
C GLU A 10 -30.33 -2.67 3.24
N ALA A 11 -29.48 -2.04 2.40
CA ALA A 11 -28.23 -1.43 2.86
C ALA A 11 -28.56 -0.28 3.84
N ASP A 12 -28.04 -0.36 5.08
CA ASP A 12 -28.19 0.63 6.12
C ASP A 12 -26.82 0.93 6.76
N ALA A 13 -26.23 2.05 6.35
CA ALA A 13 -24.92 2.49 6.82
C ALA A 13 -24.90 2.79 8.33
N ALA A 14 -25.99 3.30 8.89
CA ALA A 14 -26.08 3.60 10.32
C ALA A 14 -26.11 2.32 11.17
N GLU A 15 -26.89 1.32 10.73
CA GLU A 15 -26.92 0.01 11.38
C GLU A 15 -25.58 -0.72 11.22
N ALA A 16 -24.95 -0.64 10.04
CA ALA A 16 -23.61 -1.20 9.81
C ALA A 16 -22.59 -0.62 10.79
N VAL A 17 -22.56 0.70 10.96
CA VAL A 17 -21.67 1.37 11.92
C VAL A 17 -21.98 1.02 13.36
N TYR A 18 -23.24 0.83 13.72
CA TYR A 18 -23.61 0.39 15.06
C TYR A 18 -22.90 -0.92 15.42
N TRP A 19 -22.96 -1.94 14.54
CA TRP A 19 -22.31 -3.22 14.78
C TRP A 19 -20.78 -3.15 14.71
N VAL A 20 -20.22 -2.34 13.80
CA VAL A 20 -18.77 -2.08 13.73
C VAL A 20 -18.26 -1.44 15.02
N ARG A 21 -19.01 -0.46 15.58
CA ARG A 21 -18.71 0.13 16.89
C ARG A 21 -18.75 -0.90 18.01
N ALA A 22 -19.78 -1.74 18.05
CA ALA A 22 -19.88 -2.79 19.06
C ALA A 22 -18.66 -3.71 19.05
N ALA A 23 -18.18 -4.11 17.86
CA ALA A 23 -16.97 -4.89 17.69
C ALA A 23 -15.70 -4.13 18.11
N ALA A 24 -15.57 -2.86 17.74
CA ALA A 24 -14.43 -2.02 18.10
C ALA A 24 -14.32 -1.83 19.62
N TYR A 25 -15.42 -1.55 20.31
CA TYR A 25 -15.44 -1.41 21.77
C TYR A 25 -15.15 -2.73 22.52
N GLN A 26 -15.36 -3.88 21.89
CA GLN A 26 -14.87 -5.17 22.39
C GLN A 26 -13.39 -5.41 22.07
N ARG A 27 -12.66 -4.42 21.57
CA ARG A 27 -11.24 -4.48 21.19
C ARG A 27 -10.95 -5.50 20.09
N TYR A 28 -11.93 -5.81 19.24
CA TYR A 28 -11.72 -6.64 18.08
C TYR A 28 -10.98 -5.82 17.02
N GLY A 29 -9.74 -6.21 16.69
CA GLY A 29 -8.82 -5.43 15.85
C GLY A 29 -9.39 -5.03 14.49
N GLU A 30 -10.01 -5.98 13.77
CA GLU A 30 -10.69 -5.70 12.49
C GLU A 30 -11.88 -4.74 12.67
N GLY A 31 -12.62 -4.84 13.76
CA GLY A 31 -13.71 -3.90 14.09
C GLY A 31 -13.19 -2.49 14.33
N MET A 32 -12.06 -2.36 15.04
CA MET A 32 -11.40 -1.07 15.25
C MET A 32 -10.92 -0.46 13.93
N HIS A 33 -10.26 -1.24 13.06
CA HIS A 33 -9.83 -0.79 11.74
C HIS A 33 -11.03 -0.32 10.89
N ARG A 34 -12.10 -1.12 10.82
CA ARG A 34 -13.32 -0.77 10.07
C ARG A 34 -13.97 0.50 10.58
N LEU A 35 -13.98 0.72 11.89
CA LEU A 35 -14.51 1.96 12.46
C LEU A 35 -13.65 3.17 12.08
N GLY A 36 -12.33 2.99 12.02
CA GLY A 36 -11.42 3.99 11.47
C GLY A 36 -11.77 4.36 10.03
N VAL A 37 -12.00 3.34 9.17
CA VAL A 37 -12.42 3.52 7.77
C VAL A 37 -13.78 4.23 7.67
N CYS A 38 -14.74 3.91 8.53
CA CYS A 38 -16.02 4.64 8.57
C CYS A 38 -15.82 6.14 8.84
N TYR A 39 -14.93 6.48 9.78
CA TYR A 39 -14.63 7.90 10.04
C TYR A 39 -13.79 8.55 8.94
N GLU A 40 -12.93 7.80 8.24
CA GLU A 40 -12.17 8.29 7.09
C GLU A 40 -13.08 8.73 5.94
N TYR A 41 -14.07 7.92 5.59
CA TYR A 41 -14.95 8.20 4.44
C TYR A 41 -16.27 8.88 4.82
N GLY A 42 -16.63 8.92 6.11
CA GLY A 42 -17.93 9.43 6.54
C GLY A 42 -19.07 8.43 6.31
N ASP A 43 -18.76 7.13 6.28
CA ASP A 43 -19.72 6.08 6.00
C ASP A 43 -20.54 5.73 7.25
N GLY A 44 -21.82 6.15 7.28
CA GLY A 44 -22.71 6.04 8.43
C GLY A 44 -22.36 6.91 9.65
N VAL A 45 -21.35 7.76 9.53
CA VAL A 45 -20.90 8.74 10.54
C VAL A 45 -20.42 10.01 9.83
N GLU A 46 -20.32 11.12 10.55
CA GLU A 46 -19.66 12.30 10.05
C GLU A 46 -18.15 12.04 9.86
N GLN A 47 -17.61 12.40 8.69
CA GLN A 47 -16.17 12.24 8.39
C GLN A 47 -15.32 12.96 9.42
N ASN A 48 -14.33 12.25 9.96
CA ASN A 48 -13.44 12.82 10.97
C ASN A 48 -12.09 12.08 11.00
N TRP A 49 -11.06 12.70 10.44
CA TRP A 49 -9.72 12.13 10.35
C TRP A 49 -9.04 11.89 11.71
N GLU A 50 -9.28 12.74 12.72
CA GLU A 50 -8.71 12.55 14.06
C GLU A 50 -9.27 11.28 14.70
N ARG A 51 -10.58 11.01 14.54
CA ARG A 51 -11.22 9.77 14.99
C ARG A 51 -10.76 8.57 14.18
N ALA A 52 -10.58 8.72 12.86
CA ALA A 52 -10.04 7.65 12.02
C ALA A 52 -8.66 7.24 12.51
N VAL A 53 -7.75 8.19 12.71
CA VAL A 53 -6.40 7.96 13.24
C VAL A 53 -6.41 7.30 14.61
N HIS A 54 -7.31 7.72 15.50
CA HIS A 54 -7.45 7.08 16.81
C HIS A 54 -7.75 5.59 16.65
N TRP A 55 -8.73 5.23 15.83
CA TRP A 55 -9.12 3.84 15.64
C TRP A 55 -8.10 3.03 14.82
N PHE A 56 -7.44 3.63 13.84
CA PHE A 56 -6.31 2.99 13.15
C PHE A 56 -5.16 2.68 14.10
N ARG A 57 -4.86 3.57 15.05
CA ARG A 57 -3.82 3.35 16.06
C ARG A 57 -4.18 2.20 16.99
N GLU A 58 -5.38 2.18 17.54
CA GLU A 58 -5.86 1.07 18.39
C GLU A 58 -5.80 -0.28 17.63
N ALA A 59 -6.22 -0.31 16.36
CA ALA A 59 -6.14 -1.49 15.52
C ALA A 59 -4.69 -1.91 15.23
N ALA A 60 -3.82 -0.96 14.88
CA ALA A 60 -2.41 -1.20 14.59
C ALA A 60 -1.66 -1.74 15.83
N GLU A 61 -1.94 -1.19 17.01
CA GLU A 61 -1.38 -1.66 18.27
C GLU A 61 -1.87 -3.06 18.65
N SER A 62 -3.07 -3.44 18.21
CA SER A 62 -3.59 -4.81 18.36
C SER A 62 -3.01 -5.81 17.34
N GLY A 63 -2.14 -5.36 16.42
CA GLY A 63 -1.46 -6.19 15.43
C GLY A 63 -2.12 -6.25 14.05
N VAL A 64 -3.10 -5.40 13.75
CA VAL A 64 -3.75 -5.33 12.44
C VAL A 64 -2.83 -4.63 11.43
N SER A 65 -2.21 -5.39 10.53
CA SER A 65 -1.18 -4.88 9.62
C SER A 65 -1.69 -3.88 8.58
N VAL A 66 -2.94 -4.00 8.12
CA VAL A 66 -3.57 -3.01 7.25
C VAL A 66 -3.72 -1.67 7.98
N ALA A 67 -4.12 -1.67 9.25
CA ALA A 67 -4.23 -0.45 10.04
C ALA A 67 -2.86 0.24 10.26
N MET A 68 -1.78 -0.53 10.32
CA MET A 68 -0.42 0.03 10.36
C MET A 68 -0.10 0.81 9.07
N ALA A 69 -0.51 0.29 7.90
CA ALA A 69 -0.34 1.00 6.63
C ALA A 69 -1.18 2.28 6.56
N ASP A 70 -2.44 2.21 7.00
CA ASP A 70 -3.34 3.37 6.97
C ASP A 70 -2.86 4.46 7.95
N LEU A 71 -2.38 4.06 9.12
CA LEU A 71 -1.78 5.00 10.08
C LEU A 71 -0.49 5.62 9.52
N GLY A 72 0.35 4.84 8.85
CA GLY A 72 1.53 5.32 8.12
C GLY A 72 1.13 6.37 7.07
N TYR A 73 0.08 6.11 6.30
CA TYR A 73 -0.46 7.06 5.33
C TYR A 73 -1.00 8.35 5.99
N CYS A 74 -1.68 8.23 7.13
CA CYS A 74 -2.15 9.41 7.86
C CYS A 74 -0.98 10.32 8.28
N TYR A 75 0.11 9.74 8.77
CA TYR A 75 1.33 10.52 9.09
C TYR A 75 2.05 11.06 7.85
N GLU A 76 2.06 10.30 6.74
CA GLU A 76 2.61 10.77 5.45
C GLU A 76 1.90 12.01 4.94
N LYS A 77 0.57 12.05 5.02
CA LYS A 77 -0.27 13.13 4.47
C LYS A 77 -0.65 14.20 5.49
N GLY A 78 -0.49 13.95 6.79
CA GLY A 78 -0.98 14.87 7.83
C GLY A 78 -2.50 14.81 7.99
N CYS A 79 -3.13 13.67 7.71
CA CYS A 79 -4.58 13.49 7.85
C CYS A 79 -4.93 13.16 9.29
N GLY A 80 -5.56 14.08 10.02
CA GLY A 80 -5.95 13.92 11.42
C GLY A 80 -4.78 13.88 12.42
N VAL A 81 -3.56 14.06 11.96
CA VAL A 81 -2.31 14.16 12.75
C VAL A 81 -1.36 15.14 12.07
N GLU A 82 -0.38 15.65 12.80
CA GLU A 82 0.72 16.40 12.21
C GLU A 82 1.54 15.48 11.28
N GLN A 83 1.89 15.98 10.09
CA GLN A 83 2.70 15.25 9.13
C GLN A 83 4.07 14.90 9.72
N SER A 84 4.45 13.63 9.63
CA SER A 84 5.78 13.17 10.04
C SER A 84 6.22 11.96 9.24
N TRP A 85 7.27 12.12 8.45
CA TRP A 85 7.86 11.02 7.70
C TRP A 85 8.51 9.96 8.60
N GLU A 86 9.05 10.34 9.75
CA GLU A 86 9.62 9.42 10.73
C GLU A 86 8.55 8.49 11.31
N GLN A 87 7.38 9.05 11.63
CA GLN A 87 6.25 8.25 12.10
C GLN A 87 5.68 7.36 10.98
N ALA A 88 5.52 7.90 9.77
CA ALA A 88 5.08 7.14 8.60
C ALA A 88 6.02 5.94 8.34
N PHE A 89 7.33 6.18 8.28
CA PHE A 89 8.34 5.14 8.15
C PHE A 89 8.23 4.07 9.24
N SER A 90 8.09 4.48 10.49
CA SER A 90 7.98 3.54 11.62
C SER A 90 6.77 2.61 11.48
N TRP A 91 5.62 3.16 11.09
CA TRP A 91 4.40 2.37 10.90
C TRP A 91 4.45 1.48 9.66
N TYR A 92 4.99 1.98 8.54
CA TYR A 92 5.20 1.16 7.34
C TYR A 92 6.15 0.01 7.63
N ARG A 93 7.23 0.23 8.40
CA ARG A 93 8.16 -0.84 8.81
C ARG A 93 7.45 -1.90 9.62
N ARG A 94 6.68 -1.54 10.64
CA ARG A 94 5.91 -2.51 11.45
C ARG A 94 4.93 -3.32 10.60
N GLY A 95 4.20 -2.66 9.69
CA GLY A 95 3.28 -3.35 8.79
C GLY A 95 4.00 -4.28 7.79
N ALA A 96 5.18 -3.90 7.30
CA ALA A 96 6.00 -4.71 6.42
C ALA A 96 6.58 -5.95 7.16
N GLU A 97 7.05 -5.76 8.39
CA GLU A 97 7.52 -6.85 9.27
C GLU A 97 6.39 -7.85 9.60
N CYS A 98 5.13 -7.40 9.64
CA CYS A 98 3.95 -8.25 9.72
C CYS A 98 3.54 -8.89 8.38
N GLY A 99 4.31 -8.72 7.31
CA GLY A 99 4.05 -9.33 6.01
C GLY A 99 3.05 -8.60 5.13
N TYR A 100 2.65 -7.35 5.43
CA TYR A 100 1.66 -6.62 4.64
C TYR A 100 2.30 -5.99 3.38
N PRO A 101 1.92 -6.43 2.15
CA PRO A 101 2.65 -6.06 0.94
C PRO A 101 2.59 -4.57 0.58
N VAL A 102 1.49 -3.88 0.94
CA VAL A 102 1.37 -2.43 0.73
C VAL A 102 2.39 -1.69 1.60
N SER A 103 2.54 -2.11 2.88
CA SER A 103 3.56 -1.54 3.76
C SER A 103 4.97 -1.81 3.27
N MET A 104 5.26 -3.00 2.69
CA MET A 104 6.56 -3.29 2.06
C MET A 104 6.85 -2.33 0.91
N SER A 105 5.86 -2.06 0.06
CA SER A 105 5.99 -1.10 -1.03
C SER A 105 6.28 0.32 -0.54
N ASN A 106 5.55 0.78 0.48
CA ASN A 106 5.71 2.12 1.05
C ASN A 106 7.04 2.25 1.81
N LEU A 107 7.45 1.21 2.53
CA LEU A 107 8.76 1.16 3.19
C LEU A 107 9.91 1.21 2.18
N GLY A 108 9.81 0.46 1.08
CA GLY A 108 10.75 0.55 -0.04
C GLY A 108 10.82 1.97 -0.61
N LEU A 109 9.69 2.65 -0.75
CA LEU A 109 9.64 4.05 -1.21
C LEU A 109 10.31 5.00 -0.19
N CYS A 110 10.11 4.79 1.12
CA CYS A 110 10.78 5.57 2.16
C CYS A 110 12.30 5.46 2.03
N TYR A 111 12.84 4.24 1.90
CA TYR A 111 14.28 4.04 1.69
C TYR A 111 14.78 4.63 0.36
N LYS A 112 14.00 4.49 -0.72
CA LYS A 112 14.33 5.07 -2.04
C LYS A 112 14.45 6.58 -1.98
N ARG A 113 13.61 7.27 -1.22
CA ARG A 113 13.50 8.74 -1.18
C ARG A 113 14.16 9.39 0.04
N GLY A 114 14.57 8.60 1.05
CA GLY A 114 15.05 9.14 2.32
C GLY A 114 13.92 9.73 3.17
N TYR A 115 12.71 9.21 3.08
CA TYR A 115 11.55 9.71 3.83
C TYR A 115 11.52 9.11 5.24
N GLY A 116 11.84 9.91 6.25
CA GLY A 116 11.92 9.49 7.64
C GLY A 116 13.08 8.54 7.97
N VAL A 117 13.98 8.30 7.02
CA VAL A 117 15.15 7.42 7.12
C VAL A 117 16.24 7.90 6.16
N GLU A 118 17.48 7.52 6.37
CA GLU A 118 18.55 7.73 5.40
C GLU A 118 18.27 6.95 4.10
N GLN A 119 18.49 7.62 2.96
CA GLN A 119 18.28 7.00 1.66
C GLN A 119 19.15 5.75 1.49
N ASN A 120 18.53 4.65 1.10
CA ASN A 120 19.21 3.37 0.88
C ASN A 120 18.51 2.54 -0.20
N TRP A 121 19.08 2.55 -1.40
CA TRP A 121 18.53 1.85 -2.55
C TRP A 121 18.53 0.33 -2.39
N GLN A 122 19.53 -0.25 -1.73
CA GLN A 122 19.62 -1.68 -1.50
C GLN A 122 18.50 -2.16 -0.58
N GLU A 123 18.21 -1.39 0.49
CA GLU A 123 17.07 -1.68 1.36
C GLU A 123 15.73 -1.51 0.62
N ALA A 124 15.60 -0.47 -0.23
CA ALA A 124 14.40 -0.28 -1.04
C ALA A 124 14.12 -1.50 -1.93
N VAL A 125 15.15 -2.01 -2.63
CA VAL A 125 15.05 -3.20 -3.49
C VAL A 125 14.61 -4.42 -2.70
N LYS A 126 15.20 -4.69 -1.53
CA LYS A 126 14.80 -5.84 -0.68
C LYS A 126 13.32 -5.81 -0.34
N TRP A 127 12.80 -4.66 0.04
CA TRP A 127 11.39 -4.52 0.39
C TRP A 127 10.48 -4.61 -0.84
N TYR A 128 10.90 -4.09 -2.00
CA TYR A 128 10.17 -4.29 -3.24
C TYR A 128 10.17 -5.77 -3.68
N GLU A 129 11.28 -6.50 -3.52
CA GLU A 129 11.34 -7.93 -3.81
C GLU A 129 10.38 -8.74 -2.94
N GLN A 130 10.35 -8.48 -1.62
CA GLN A 130 9.41 -9.14 -0.73
C GLN A 130 7.95 -8.84 -1.11
N GLY A 131 7.61 -7.57 -1.36
CA GLY A 131 6.27 -7.19 -1.80
C GLY A 131 5.90 -7.82 -3.15
N ALA A 132 6.84 -7.90 -4.09
CA ALA A 132 6.64 -8.53 -5.40
C ALA A 132 6.42 -10.05 -5.27
N GLN A 133 7.14 -10.73 -4.37
CA GLN A 133 6.94 -12.14 -4.06
C GLN A 133 5.55 -12.41 -3.46
N CYS A 134 5.02 -11.47 -2.68
CA CYS A 134 3.64 -11.51 -2.17
C CYS A 134 2.58 -11.15 -3.23
N GLY A 135 2.96 -10.93 -4.48
CA GLY A 135 2.02 -10.61 -5.56
C GLY A 135 1.62 -9.12 -5.65
N HIS A 136 2.27 -8.22 -4.90
CA HIS A 136 1.91 -6.80 -4.90
C HIS A 136 2.39 -6.09 -6.16
N LEU A 137 1.46 -5.68 -6.99
CA LEU A 137 1.73 -5.16 -8.34
C LEU A 137 2.58 -3.89 -8.33
N GLN A 138 2.35 -2.98 -7.39
CA GLN A 138 3.15 -1.75 -7.29
C GLN A 138 4.60 -2.06 -6.90
N SER A 139 4.84 -3.05 -6.03
CA SER A 139 6.20 -3.50 -5.70
C SER A 139 6.90 -4.12 -6.91
N MET A 140 6.19 -4.92 -7.72
CA MET A 140 6.75 -5.46 -8.98
C MET A 140 7.16 -4.34 -9.93
N ASN A 141 6.30 -3.33 -10.13
CA ASN A 141 6.63 -2.17 -10.96
C ASN A 141 7.85 -1.39 -10.43
N ASN A 142 7.89 -1.14 -9.12
CA ASN A 142 9.00 -0.41 -8.50
C ASN A 142 10.32 -1.19 -8.59
N LEU A 143 10.28 -2.50 -8.40
CA LEU A 143 11.42 -3.39 -8.56
C LEU A 143 11.93 -3.40 -10.02
N ALA A 144 11.01 -3.42 -10.98
CA ALA A 144 11.36 -3.32 -12.41
C ALA A 144 12.10 -2.02 -12.70
N CYS A 145 11.65 -0.87 -12.16
CA CYS A 145 12.35 0.40 -12.30
C CYS A 145 13.78 0.32 -11.71
N CYS A 146 13.95 -0.33 -10.53
CA CYS A 146 15.28 -0.50 -9.95
C CYS A 146 16.23 -1.30 -10.87
N TYR A 147 15.74 -2.38 -11.50
CA TYR A 147 16.52 -3.14 -12.49
C TYR A 147 16.76 -2.35 -13.78
N GLU A 148 15.80 -1.53 -14.25
CA GLU A 148 15.95 -0.68 -15.45
C GLU A 148 17.06 0.35 -15.23
N ASP A 149 17.06 1.01 -14.06
CA ASP A 149 17.95 2.14 -13.78
C ASP A 149 19.28 1.71 -13.12
N GLY A 150 19.40 0.47 -12.63
CA GLY A 150 20.54 -0.02 -11.86
C GLY A 150 20.62 0.58 -10.45
N GLU A 151 19.47 0.99 -9.89
CA GLU A 151 19.40 1.64 -8.57
C GLU A 151 19.26 0.58 -7.45
N GLY A 152 20.31 0.42 -6.66
CA GLY A 152 20.37 -0.57 -5.56
C GLY A 152 20.61 -2.01 -5.99
N VAL A 153 20.60 -2.29 -7.28
CA VAL A 153 20.91 -3.57 -7.94
C VAL A 153 21.70 -3.33 -9.20
N GLU A 154 22.36 -4.36 -9.72
CA GLU A 154 22.95 -4.32 -11.06
C GLU A 154 21.84 -4.15 -12.11
N GLN A 155 22.05 -3.22 -13.05
CA GLN A 155 21.12 -2.98 -14.16
C GLN A 155 20.88 -4.25 -14.96
N ASN A 156 19.61 -4.59 -15.18
CA ASN A 156 19.23 -5.81 -15.90
C ASN A 156 17.90 -5.65 -16.63
N GLU A 157 17.99 -5.45 -17.93
CA GLU A 157 16.85 -5.21 -18.82
C GLU A 157 15.85 -6.38 -18.85
N GLU A 158 16.34 -7.62 -18.85
CA GLU A 158 15.48 -8.81 -18.88
C GLU A 158 14.67 -8.93 -17.58
N ARG A 159 15.31 -8.68 -16.43
CA ARG A 159 14.59 -8.67 -15.13
C ARG A 159 13.62 -7.52 -15.04
N ALA A 160 13.97 -6.33 -15.52
CA ALA A 160 13.06 -5.20 -15.57
C ALA A 160 11.81 -5.54 -16.40
N LEU A 161 12.00 -6.07 -17.63
CA LEU A 161 10.91 -6.50 -18.51
C LEU A 161 10.05 -7.58 -17.88
N TYR A 162 10.65 -8.58 -17.23
CA TYR A 162 9.93 -9.65 -16.52
C TYR A 162 8.98 -9.10 -15.46
N TRP A 163 9.46 -8.18 -14.60
CA TRP A 163 8.65 -7.62 -13.55
C TRP A 163 7.60 -6.62 -14.04
N TYR A 164 7.92 -5.81 -15.07
CA TYR A 164 6.92 -4.95 -15.72
C TYR A 164 5.78 -5.78 -16.32
N ARG A 165 6.10 -6.87 -17.02
CA ARG A 165 5.09 -7.75 -17.64
C ARG A 165 4.19 -8.35 -16.58
N ARG A 166 4.73 -8.94 -15.53
CA ARG A 166 3.93 -9.51 -14.42
C ARG A 166 3.02 -8.48 -13.75
N SER A 167 3.54 -7.28 -13.52
CA SER A 167 2.76 -6.19 -12.93
C SER A 167 1.64 -5.72 -13.88
N ALA A 168 1.93 -5.60 -15.17
CA ALA A 168 0.97 -5.19 -16.19
C ALA A 168 -0.14 -6.23 -16.38
N GLU A 169 0.19 -7.52 -16.44
CA GLU A 169 -0.76 -8.63 -16.49
C GLU A 169 -1.71 -8.65 -15.30
N GLY A 170 -1.22 -8.22 -14.12
CA GLY A 170 -2.04 -8.03 -12.92
C GLY A 170 -2.92 -6.78 -12.94
N GLY A 171 -2.80 -5.91 -13.95
CA GLY A 171 -3.63 -4.71 -14.10
C GLY A 171 -2.98 -3.40 -13.62
N ASN A 172 -1.68 -3.38 -13.31
CA ASN A 172 -1.01 -2.13 -12.92
C ASN A 172 -0.79 -1.22 -14.13
N GLY A 173 -1.53 -0.10 -14.21
CA GLY A 173 -1.45 0.85 -15.32
C GLY A 173 -0.06 1.49 -15.52
N SER A 174 0.69 1.75 -14.44
CA SER A 174 2.04 2.29 -14.53
C SER A 174 2.99 1.28 -15.19
N ALA A 175 2.86 0.01 -14.82
CA ALA A 175 3.64 -1.07 -15.43
C ALA A 175 3.28 -1.28 -16.90
N MET A 176 2.02 -1.16 -17.29
CA MET A 176 1.59 -1.20 -18.70
C MET A 176 2.27 -0.10 -19.52
N CYS A 177 2.29 1.13 -19.00
CA CYS A 177 2.99 2.25 -19.66
C CYS A 177 4.51 2.00 -19.77
N ASN A 178 5.14 1.48 -18.71
CA ASN A 178 6.55 1.17 -18.69
C ASN A 178 6.87 0.03 -19.67
N LEU A 179 6.05 -1.01 -19.71
CA LEU A 179 6.19 -2.13 -20.65
C LEU A 179 6.08 -1.66 -22.10
N GLY A 180 5.09 -0.81 -22.43
CA GLY A 180 4.98 -0.19 -23.76
C GLY A 180 6.23 0.62 -24.13
N ARG A 181 6.81 1.35 -23.16
CA ARG A 181 8.09 2.06 -23.37
C ARG A 181 9.26 1.10 -23.67
N CYS A 182 9.32 -0.06 -23.00
CA CYS A 182 10.33 -1.08 -23.24
C CYS A 182 10.23 -1.61 -24.68
N TYR A 183 9.05 -1.98 -25.16
CA TYR A 183 8.83 -2.44 -26.53
C TYR A 183 9.18 -1.37 -27.58
N LYS A 184 8.76 -0.12 -27.34
CA LYS A 184 9.07 1.01 -28.22
C LYS A 184 10.57 1.26 -28.38
N ARG A 185 11.36 1.03 -27.33
CA ARG A 185 12.82 1.25 -27.33
C ARG A 185 13.63 0.02 -27.72
N GLY A 186 13.00 -1.16 -27.82
CA GLY A 186 13.69 -2.44 -27.98
C GLY A 186 14.47 -2.84 -26.74
N TYR A 187 14.06 -2.37 -25.55
CA TYR A 187 14.73 -2.58 -24.27
C TYR A 187 14.43 -3.98 -23.75
N GLY A 188 15.46 -4.84 -23.71
CA GLY A 188 15.31 -6.24 -23.30
C GLY A 188 14.55 -7.14 -24.28
N VAL A 189 14.10 -6.62 -25.43
CA VAL A 189 13.37 -7.32 -26.48
C VAL A 189 13.66 -6.66 -27.84
N GLU A 190 13.34 -7.36 -28.95
CA GLU A 190 13.30 -6.69 -30.26
C GLU A 190 12.20 -5.62 -30.25
N GLN A 191 12.51 -4.47 -30.89
CA GLN A 191 11.60 -3.35 -30.99
C GLN A 191 10.28 -3.78 -31.64
N ASN A 192 9.17 -3.69 -30.94
CA ASN A 192 7.85 -4.10 -31.38
C ASN A 192 6.84 -2.97 -31.20
N TRP A 193 6.52 -2.28 -32.28
CA TRP A 193 5.59 -1.16 -32.29
C TRP A 193 4.11 -1.57 -32.17
N GLN A 194 3.81 -2.87 -32.34
CA GLN A 194 2.43 -3.38 -32.21
C GLN A 194 2.07 -3.64 -30.74
N GLU A 195 3.08 -3.87 -29.90
CA GLU A 195 2.91 -4.10 -28.47
C GLU A 195 3.19 -2.85 -27.60
N ALA A 196 3.67 -1.76 -28.20
CA ALA A 196 4.05 -0.52 -27.49
C ALA A 196 2.88 0.43 -27.18
#